data_61caf45fe73c5cddf46e7c8cfa644523
#
_entry.id   61caf45fe73c5cddf46e7c8cfa644523
#
_cell.length_a   1.000
_cell.length_b   1.000
_cell.length_c   1.000
_cell.angle_alpha   90.00
_cell.angle_beta   90.00
_cell.angle_gamma   90.00
#
_symmetry.space_group_name_H-M   'P 1'
#
loop_
_entity.id
_entity.type
_entity.pdbx_description
1 polymer ?
#
loop_
_entity_poly.entity_id
_entity_poly.type
_entity_poly.pdbx_seq_one_letter_code
_entity_poly.pdbx_strand_id
1 'polypeptide(L)'
;ERIVLSSDVFATKPIWYAINGDKIGVATFESALLALGFTDIKKIPANTRMLLDMDSLEIIDQGPVFKFDLRQYKTTFDDWNAAFAESIRKRTKGIREKVFIGLSSGYDSGSIACELRRQGIPYKAYSITGTENMSVLNGRHDLINGESQFEKFTIDEYGPGRQSLTKYLI
;
A
#
# COMPACT_ATOMS: atom_id res chain seq x y z
N GLU A 1 -14.46 -3.72 -27.09
CA GLU A 1 -13.64 -3.97 -25.88
C GLU A 1 -14.09 -3.08 -24.72
N ARG A 2 -13.56 -3.31 -23.48
CA ARG A 2 -14.04 -2.62 -22.29
C ARG A 2 -12.88 -2.16 -21.41
N ILE A 3 -13.04 -0.98 -20.81
CA ILE A 3 -12.13 -0.44 -19.81
C ILE A 3 -12.81 -0.52 -18.46
N VAL A 4 -12.13 -1.09 -17.45
CA VAL A 4 -12.59 -1.13 -16.06
C VAL A 4 -11.73 -0.21 -15.23
N LEU A 5 -12.33 0.80 -14.62
CA LEU A 5 -11.71 1.64 -13.61
C LEU A 5 -12.31 1.31 -12.25
N SER A 6 -11.49 1.03 -11.26
CA SER A 6 -11.98 0.64 -9.94
C SER A 6 -11.16 1.28 -8.83
N SER A 7 -11.84 2.00 -7.95
CA SER A 7 -11.26 2.50 -6.70
C SER A 7 -11.55 1.51 -5.58
N ASP A 8 -10.56 1.26 -4.73
CA ASP A 8 -10.77 0.44 -3.54
C ASP A 8 -11.81 1.07 -2.59
N VAL A 9 -12.29 0.29 -1.64
CA VAL A 9 -13.39 0.70 -0.75
C VAL A 9 -13.11 1.96 0.07
N PHE A 10 -11.85 2.32 0.27
CA PHE A 10 -11.41 3.49 1.04
C PHE A 10 -10.74 4.56 0.18
N ALA A 11 -10.62 4.34 -1.13
CA ALA A 11 -9.83 5.19 -2.03
C ALA A 11 -8.40 5.44 -1.50
N THR A 12 -7.75 4.39 -1.01
CA THR A 12 -6.39 4.42 -0.44
C THR A 12 -5.39 5.07 -1.40
N LYS A 13 -5.56 4.83 -2.70
CA LYS A 13 -4.95 5.63 -3.76
C LYS A 13 -6.03 6.25 -4.61
N PRO A 14 -6.04 7.57 -4.79
CA PRO A 14 -7.00 8.22 -5.66
C PRO A 14 -6.78 7.81 -7.12
N ILE A 15 -7.87 7.72 -7.86
CA ILE A 15 -7.86 7.57 -9.31
C ILE A 15 -8.59 8.76 -9.90
N TRP A 16 -7.88 9.48 -10.75
CA TRP A 16 -8.41 10.57 -11.56
C TRP A 16 -8.54 10.12 -12.99
N TYR A 17 -9.56 10.56 -13.68
CA TYR A 17 -9.77 10.30 -15.11
C TYR A 17 -10.33 11.52 -15.81
N ALA A 18 -10.06 11.58 -17.10
CA ALA A 18 -10.67 12.57 -17.98
C ALA A 18 -10.86 11.96 -19.37
N ILE A 19 -11.87 12.41 -20.09
CA ILE A 19 -12.16 12.00 -21.46
C ILE A 19 -12.19 13.26 -22.30
N ASN A 20 -11.29 13.33 -23.28
CA ASN A 20 -11.21 14.44 -24.23
C ASN A 20 -11.30 13.87 -25.65
N GLY A 21 -12.50 13.94 -26.24
CA GLY A 21 -12.78 13.35 -27.54
C GLY A 21 -12.62 11.81 -27.53
N ASP A 22 -11.73 11.30 -28.32
CA ASP A 22 -11.39 9.86 -28.45
C ASP A 22 -10.30 9.38 -27.47
N LYS A 23 -9.89 10.22 -26.52
CA LYS A 23 -8.81 9.92 -25.59
C LYS A 23 -9.31 9.85 -24.16
N ILE A 24 -8.86 8.83 -23.45
CA ILE A 24 -9.03 8.73 -22.00
C ILE A 24 -7.68 8.84 -21.30
N GLY A 25 -7.61 9.67 -20.28
CA GLY A 25 -6.47 9.75 -19.36
C GLY A 25 -6.85 9.19 -18.00
N VAL A 26 -5.95 8.42 -17.39
CA VAL A 26 -6.11 7.88 -16.03
C VAL A 26 -4.82 8.06 -15.26
N ALA A 27 -4.89 8.63 -14.06
CA ALA A 27 -3.72 8.87 -13.22
C ALA A 27 -4.07 8.83 -11.73
N THR A 28 -3.06 8.68 -10.89
CA THR A 28 -3.20 8.81 -9.43
C THR A 28 -3.11 10.26 -8.94
N PHE A 29 -2.65 11.17 -9.80
CA PHE A 29 -2.54 12.60 -9.54
C PHE A 29 -3.27 13.40 -10.62
N GLU A 30 -4.12 14.33 -10.20
CA GLU A 30 -4.82 15.26 -11.10
C GLU A 30 -3.85 16.07 -11.96
N SER A 31 -2.76 16.56 -11.34
CA SER A 31 -1.73 17.36 -12.01
C SER A 31 -1.08 16.66 -13.20
N ALA A 32 -1.00 15.33 -13.18
CA ALA A 32 -0.47 14.56 -14.30
C ALA A 32 -1.38 14.65 -15.53
N LEU A 33 -2.70 14.61 -15.33
CA LEU A 33 -3.66 14.75 -16.43
C LEU A 33 -3.69 16.20 -16.96
N LEU A 34 -3.61 17.19 -16.06
CA LEU A 34 -3.49 18.60 -16.46
C LEU A 34 -2.24 18.82 -17.33
N ALA A 35 -1.10 18.28 -16.92
CA ALA A 35 0.14 18.39 -17.69
C ALA A 35 0.09 17.74 -19.09
N LEU A 36 -0.79 16.73 -19.26
CA LEU A 36 -1.06 16.08 -20.54
C LEU A 36 -2.14 16.81 -21.36
N GLY A 37 -2.67 17.93 -20.88
CA GLY A 37 -3.67 18.74 -21.57
C GLY A 37 -5.10 18.23 -21.44
N PHE A 38 -5.38 17.32 -20.49
CA PHE A 38 -6.75 16.92 -20.20
C PHE A 38 -7.50 18.01 -19.42
N THR A 39 -8.79 18.14 -19.73
CA THR A 39 -9.74 19.03 -19.05
C THR A 39 -10.88 18.20 -18.46
N ASP A 40 -11.78 18.83 -17.68
CA ASP A 40 -12.90 18.14 -17.02
C ASP A 40 -12.47 16.87 -16.26
N ILE A 41 -11.38 17.00 -15.50
CA ILE A 41 -10.78 15.90 -14.76
C ILE A 41 -11.67 15.56 -13.57
N LYS A 42 -12.01 14.27 -13.45
CA LYS A 42 -12.89 13.73 -12.41
C LYS A 42 -12.17 12.73 -11.53
N LYS A 43 -12.49 12.71 -10.25
CA LYS A 43 -12.01 11.71 -9.31
C LYS A 43 -13.03 10.57 -9.22
N ILE A 44 -12.56 9.34 -9.29
CA ILE A 44 -13.41 8.18 -9.01
C ILE A 44 -13.67 8.13 -7.49
N PRO A 45 -14.94 8.12 -7.05
CA PRO A 45 -15.26 7.99 -5.64
C PRO A 45 -14.73 6.70 -5.02
N ALA A 46 -14.54 6.67 -3.70
CA ALA A 46 -14.24 5.45 -2.97
C ALA A 46 -15.29 4.36 -3.25
N ASN A 47 -14.89 3.10 -3.17
CA ASN A 47 -15.78 1.97 -3.35
C ASN A 47 -16.56 1.99 -4.68
N THR A 48 -15.96 2.49 -5.74
CA THR A 48 -16.62 2.64 -7.03
C THR A 48 -15.92 1.85 -8.13
N ARG A 49 -16.69 1.08 -8.86
CA ARG A 49 -16.32 0.43 -10.12
C ARG A 49 -17.05 1.13 -11.25
N MET A 50 -16.32 1.47 -12.30
CA MET A 50 -16.85 2.03 -13.56
C MET A 50 -16.44 1.13 -14.71
N LEU A 51 -17.37 0.88 -15.61
CA LEU A 51 -17.15 0.14 -16.83
C LEU A 51 -17.43 1.07 -18.02
N LEU A 52 -16.44 1.26 -18.87
CA LEU A 52 -16.55 2.06 -20.08
C LEU A 52 -16.45 1.17 -21.31
N ASP A 53 -17.16 1.56 -22.34
CA ASP A 53 -16.91 1.05 -23.69
C ASP A 53 -15.59 1.61 -24.21
N MET A 54 -14.77 0.77 -24.87
CA MET A 54 -13.44 1.20 -25.32
C MET A 54 -13.48 2.05 -26.59
N ASP A 55 -14.51 1.90 -27.39
CA ASP A 55 -14.62 2.59 -28.68
C ASP A 55 -15.31 3.96 -28.52
N SER A 56 -16.39 4.01 -27.73
CA SER A 56 -17.14 5.26 -27.49
C SER A 56 -16.67 6.04 -26.27
N LEU A 57 -15.93 5.40 -25.35
CA LEU A 57 -15.55 5.90 -24.03
C LEU A 57 -16.74 6.28 -23.14
N GLU A 58 -17.93 5.83 -23.47
CA GLU A 58 -19.12 6.02 -22.64
C GLU A 58 -19.12 5.09 -21.43
N ILE A 59 -19.60 5.61 -20.29
CA ILE A 59 -19.79 4.79 -19.08
C ILE A 59 -21.03 3.95 -19.26
N ILE A 60 -20.86 2.63 -19.40
CA ILE A 60 -21.96 1.67 -19.58
C ILE A 60 -22.46 1.06 -18.27
N ASP A 61 -21.63 1.08 -17.21
CA ASP A 61 -22.04 0.60 -15.89
C ASP A 61 -21.21 1.28 -14.80
N GLN A 62 -21.84 1.55 -13.67
CA GLN A 62 -21.18 2.07 -12.47
C GLN A 62 -21.86 1.53 -11.23
N GLY A 63 -21.06 1.11 -10.26
CA GLY A 63 -21.60 0.58 -9.01
C GLY A 63 -20.54 0.40 -7.94
N PRO A 64 -20.93 -0.04 -6.75
CA PRO A 64 -20.00 -0.30 -5.66
C PRO A 64 -19.14 -1.54 -5.94
N VAL A 65 -17.89 -1.48 -5.51
CA VAL A 65 -16.96 -2.63 -5.52
C VAL A 65 -17.38 -3.66 -4.48
N PHE A 66 -17.80 -3.18 -3.30
CA PHE A 66 -18.15 -4.02 -2.16
C PHE A 66 -19.33 -3.43 -1.39
N LYS A 67 -20.22 -4.29 -0.93
CA LYS A 67 -21.31 -3.93 -0.01
C LYS A 67 -20.94 -4.38 1.39
N PHE A 68 -20.80 -3.43 2.31
CA PHE A 68 -20.51 -3.73 3.70
C PHE A 68 -21.73 -4.30 4.41
N ASP A 69 -21.51 -5.38 5.15
CA ASP A 69 -22.45 -5.85 6.19
C ASP A 69 -21.90 -5.39 7.55
N LEU A 70 -22.55 -4.39 8.14
CA LEU A 70 -22.12 -3.81 9.41
C LEU A 70 -22.68 -4.53 10.62
N ARG A 71 -23.42 -5.63 10.45
CA ARG A 71 -23.91 -6.44 11.56
C ARG A 71 -22.76 -7.19 12.22
N GLN A 72 -22.69 -7.12 13.54
CA GLN A 72 -21.69 -7.84 14.31
C GLN A 72 -22.13 -9.30 14.48
N TYR A 73 -21.66 -10.18 13.62
CA TYR A 73 -21.97 -11.62 13.67
C TYR A 73 -20.73 -12.52 13.83
N LYS A 74 -19.55 -11.95 13.68
CA LYS A 74 -18.29 -12.70 13.85
C LYS A 74 -17.88 -12.72 15.32
N THR A 75 -17.47 -13.89 15.80
CA THR A 75 -17.02 -14.13 17.17
C THR A 75 -15.53 -14.43 17.28
N THR A 76 -14.83 -14.60 16.13
CA THR A 76 -13.40 -14.86 16.06
C THR A 76 -12.74 -13.91 15.05
N PHE A 77 -11.40 -13.87 15.07
CA PHE A 77 -10.58 -13.15 14.12
C PHE A 77 -10.05 -14.02 12.97
N ASP A 78 -10.56 -15.24 12.80
CA ASP A 78 -10.00 -16.22 11.86
C ASP A 78 -10.00 -15.72 10.41
N ASP A 79 -11.11 -15.11 9.98
CA ASP A 79 -11.21 -14.53 8.64
C ASP A 79 -10.19 -13.40 8.42
N TRP A 80 -10.00 -12.57 9.45
CA TRP A 80 -9.03 -11.47 9.40
C TRP A 80 -7.61 -12.02 9.32
N ASN A 81 -7.29 -13.01 10.18
CA ASN A 81 -5.98 -13.65 10.20
C ASN A 81 -5.67 -14.32 8.85
N ALA A 82 -6.66 -15.04 8.29
CA ALA A 82 -6.53 -15.68 6.98
C ALA A 82 -6.30 -14.65 5.86
N ALA A 83 -7.07 -13.58 5.84
CA ALA A 83 -6.92 -12.50 4.85
C ALA A 83 -5.57 -11.78 4.99
N PHE A 84 -5.11 -11.54 6.21
CA PHE A 84 -3.81 -10.94 6.48
C PHE A 84 -2.66 -11.84 5.99
N ALA A 85 -2.70 -13.12 6.36
CA ALA A 85 -1.72 -14.12 5.90
C ALA A 85 -1.66 -14.20 4.37
N GLU A 86 -2.82 -14.26 3.73
CA GLU A 86 -2.92 -14.32 2.27
C GLU A 86 -2.41 -13.03 1.61
N SER A 87 -2.60 -11.87 2.24
CA SER A 87 -2.09 -10.60 1.73
C SER A 87 -0.55 -10.57 1.72
N ILE A 88 0.10 -11.10 2.75
CA ILE A 88 1.56 -11.23 2.82
C ILE A 88 2.04 -12.24 1.76
N ARG A 89 1.39 -13.41 1.68
CA ARG A 89 1.72 -14.44 0.69
C ARG A 89 1.66 -13.90 -0.75
N LYS A 90 0.62 -13.15 -1.10
CA LYS A 90 0.48 -12.54 -2.44
C LYS A 90 1.58 -11.55 -2.76
N ARG A 91 2.05 -10.79 -1.78
CA ARG A 91 3.10 -9.77 -1.96
C ARG A 91 4.50 -10.36 -2.06
N THR A 92 4.68 -11.57 -1.59
CA THR A 92 5.99 -12.24 -1.54
C THR A 92 6.11 -13.41 -2.52
N LYS A 93 4.99 -13.89 -3.07
CA LYS A 93 4.98 -14.99 -4.04
C LYS A 93 5.61 -14.56 -5.37
N GLY A 94 6.62 -15.31 -5.80
CA GLY A 94 7.26 -15.10 -7.11
C GLY A 94 8.18 -13.88 -7.20
N ILE A 95 8.46 -13.22 -6.08
CA ILE A 95 9.46 -12.15 -6.02
C ILE A 95 10.85 -12.79 -6.07
N ARG A 96 11.70 -12.28 -6.96
CA ARG A 96 13.11 -12.68 -7.09
C ARG A 96 14.03 -11.84 -6.21
N GLU A 97 13.61 -10.63 -5.91
CA GLU A 97 14.34 -9.67 -5.10
C GLU A 97 14.20 -10.00 -3.61
N LYS A 98 15.11 -9.43 -2.82
CA LYS A 98 15.07 -9.59 -1.36
C LYS A 98 13.92 -8.78 -0.78
N VAL A 99 13.09 -9.41 0.04
CA VAL A 99 12.05 -8.74 0.80
C VAL A 99 12.67 -7.91 1.90
N PHE A 100 12.19 -6.70 2.11
CA PHE A 100 12.56 -5.87 3.27
C PHE A 100 11.34 -5.19 3.88
N ILE A 101 11.44 -4.86 5.16
CA ILE A 101 10.43 -4.08 5.88
C ILE A 101 11.06 -2.96 6.70
N GLY A 102 10.35 -1.83 6.82
CA GLY A 102 10.60 -0.86 7.88
C GLY A 102 10.00 -1.40 9.18
N LEU A 103 10.85 -1.74 10.16
CA LEU A 103 10.41 -2.28 11.45
C LEU A 103 10.45 -1.20 12.53
N SER A 104 9.30 -0.98 13.17
CA SER A 104 9.12 -0.06 14.28
C SER A 104 8.69 -0.80 15.55
N SER A 105 8.53 -0.10 16.66
CA SER A 105 7.88 -0.64 17.84
C SER A 105 6.35 -0.69 17.74
N GLY A 106 5.76 -0.16 16.65
CA GLY A 106 4.32 -0.17 16.37
C GLY A 106 3.76 -1.55 15.99
N TYR A 107 2.47 -1.75 16.19
CA TYR A 107 1.82 -3.04 15.94
C TYR A 107 1.84 -3.47 14.47
N ASP A 108 1.67 -2.55 13.53
CA ASP A 108 1.53 -2.87 12.11
C ASP A 108 2.78 -3.53 11.54
N SER A 109 3.94 -2.89 11.70
CA SER A 109 5.21 -3.45 11.25
C SER A 109 5.59 -4.74 11.99
N GLY A 110 5.26 -4.81 13.29
CA GLY A 110 5.45 -6.01 14.10
C GLY A 110 4.62 -7.19 13.59
N SER A 111 3.36 -6.96 13.27
CA SER A 111 2.47 -7.99 12.73
C SER A 111 2.96 -8.52 11.38
N ILE A 112 3.42 -7.63 10.49
CA ILE A 112 4.00 -8.00 9.20
C ILE A 112 5.27 -8.86 9.41
N ALA A 113 6.17 -8.45 10.32
CA ALA A 113 7.38 -9.20 10.62
C ALA A 113 7.08 -10.60 11.15
N CYS A 114 6.13 -10.72 12.09
CA CYS A 114 5.68 -12.00 12.63
C CYS A 114 5.11 -12.91 11.55
N GLU A 115 4.30 -12.37 10.65
CA GLU A 115 3.69 -13.16 9.59
C GLU A 115 4.69 -13.60 8.52
N LEU A 116 5.64 -12.75 8.13
CA LEU A 116 6.75 -13.14 7.25
C LEU A 116 7.53 -14.31 7.84
N ARG A 117 7.85 -14.24 9.14
CA ARG A 117 8.54 -15.32 9.84
C ARG A 117 7.68 -16.58 9.88
N ARG A 118 6.39 -16.48 10.22
CA ARG A 118 5.46 -17.62 10.28
C ARG A 118 5.37 -18.34 8.93
N GLN A 119 5.47 -17.61 7.82
CA GLN A 119 5.48 -18.16 6.46
C GLN A 119 6.85 -18.62 5.98
N GLY A 120 7.91 -18.51 6.79
CA GLY A 120 9.27 -18.89 6.42
C GLY A 120 9.88 -18.01 5.30
N ILE A 121 9.41 -16.77 5.18
CA ILE A 121 9.86 -15.85 4.15
C ILE A 121 11.07 -15.07 4.69
N PRO A 122 12.28 -15.22 4.09
CA PRO A 122 13.44 -14.45 4.51
C PRO A 122 13.27 -12.97 4.13
N TYR A 123 13.63 -12.09 5.05
CA TYR A 123 13.52 -10.64 4.85
C TYR A 123 14.59 -9.87 5.60
N LYS A 124 14.84 -8.62 5.18
CA LYS A 124 15.64 -7.64 5.92
C LYS A 124 14.72 -6.67 6.65
N ALA A 125 15.05 -6.37 7.90
CA ALA A 125 14.36 -5.35 8.67
C ALA A 125 15.26 -4.13 8.86
N TYR A 126 14.69 -2.95 8.62
CA TYR A 126 15.34 -1.66 8.85
C TYR A 126 14.56 -0.87 9.88
N SER A 127 15.23 -0.29 10.86
CA SER A 127 14.61 0.51 11.89
C SER A 127 15.27 1.89 11.96
N ILE A 128 14.43 2.91 12.01
CA ILE A 128 14.84 4.27 12.30
C ILE A 128 14.60 4.49 13.79
N THR A 129 15.68 4.61 14.57
CA THR A 129 15.58 4.83 16.00
C THR A 129 15.47 6.32 16.28
N GLY A 130 14.44 6.74 16.91
CA GLY A 130 14.19 8.11 17.35
C GLY A 130 13.30 8.04 18.57
N THR A 131 11.99 8.11 18.37
CA THR A 131 10.98 8.02 19.43
C THR A 131 10.51 6.58 19.70
N GLU A 132 11.19 5.58 19.18
CA GLU A 132 10.82 4.17 19.29
C GLU A 132 10.97 3.62 20.70
N ASN A 133 10.07 2.71 21.08
CA ASN A 133 10.26 1.89 22.28
C ASN A 133 11.35 0.85 22.03
N MET A 134 12.55 1.15 22.49
CA MET A 134 13.74 0.33 22.25
C MET A 134 13.65 -1.07 22.85
N SER A 135 12.94 -1.24 23.97
CA SER A 135 12.73 -2.58 24.57
C SER A 135 11.93 -3.48 23.63
N VAL A 136 10.83 -2.95 23.06
CA VAL A 136 10.01 -3.68 22.08
C VAL A 136 10.79 -3.94 20.80
N LEU A 137 11.52 -2.94 20.31
CA LEU A 137 12.26 -3.06 19.05
C LEU A 137 13.41 -4.09 19.16
N ASN A 138 14.14 -4.09 20.28
CA ASN A 138 15.19 -5.08 20.54
C ASN A 138 14.61 -6.50 20.64
N GLY A 139 13.49 -6.68 21.36
CA GLY A 139 12.82 -8.00 21.43
C GLY A 139 12.38 -8.50 20.06
N ARG A 140 11.91 -7.62 19.17
CA ARG A 140 11.61 -7.98 17.79
C ARG A 140 12.85 -8.35 16.99
N HIS A 141 13.96 -7.63 17.22
CA HIS A 141 15.24 -7.95 16.59
C HIS A 141 15.72 -9.36 16.96
N ASP A 142 15.62 -9.72 18.25
CA ASP A 142 16.02 -11.05 18.72
C ASP A 142 15.19 -12.18 18.10
N LEU A 143 13.92 -11.90 17.84
CA LEU A 143 13.03 -12.85 17.15
C LEU A 143 13.38 -13.05 15.66
N ILE A 144 14.01 -12.06 15.03
CA ILE A 144 14.38 -12.12 13.60
C ILE A 144 15.77 -12.74 13.44
N ASN A 145 16.60 -12.75 14.50
CA ASN A 145 17.99 -13.17 14.46
C ASN A 145 18.15 -14.61 13.92
N GLY A 146 19.02 -14.75 12.93
CA GLY A 146 19.34 -16.02 12.25
C GLY A 146 18.71 -16.20 10.88
N GLU A 147 17.60 -15.53 10.54
CA GLU A 147 16.91 -15.66 9.25
C GLU A 147 16.88 -14.35 8.45
N SER A 148 17.07 -13.20 9.11
CA SER A 148 17.10 -11.90 8.45
C SER A 148 18.12 -10.97 9.07
N GLN A 149 18.59 -10.01 8.29
CA GLN A 149 19.51 -8.97 8.75
C GLN A 149 18.71 -7.81 9.32
N PHE A 150 19.10 -7.36 10.51
CA PHE A 150 18.53 -6.19 11.16
C PHE A 150 19.59 -5.08 11.20
N GLU A 151 19.25 -3.94 10.65
CA GLU A 151 20.09 -2.75 10.64
C GLU A 151 19.36 -1.60 11.35
N LYS A 152 20.04 -0.94 12.26
CA LYS A 152 19.52 0.23 12.97
C LYS A 152 20.07 1.50 12.35
N PHE A 153 19.20 2.45 12.08
CA PHE A 153 19.57 3.80 11.73
C PHE A 153 19.11 4.75 12.84
N THR A 154 19.97 5.65 13.24
CA THR A 154 19.60 6.76 14.12
C THR A 154 19.60 8.03 13.29
N ILE A 155 18.49 8.73 13.28
CA ILE A 155 18.42 10.07 12.68
C ILE A 155 18.77 11.05 13.79
N ASP A 156 19.91 11.71 13.67
CA ASP A 156 20.22 12.87 14.48
C ASP A 156 19.30 14.02 14.08
N GLU A 157 18.47 14.48 15.00
CA GLU A 157 17.49 15.55 14.75
C GLU A 157 18.13 16.87 14.27
N TYR A 158 19.42 17.05 14.50
CA TYR A 158 20.17 18.29 14.24
C TYR A 158 21.39 18.15 13.31
N GLY A 159 21.61 16.95 12.73
CA GLY A 159 22.79 16.68 11.91
C GLY A 159 22.58 16.91 10.40
N PRO A 160 23.69 16.98 9.64
CA PRO A 160 23.66 17.21 8.18
C PRO A 160 22.96 16.08 7.38
N GLY A 161 22.60 14.96 8.01
CA GLY A 161 21.85 13.87 7.42
C GLY A 161 20.45 14.25 6.94
N ARG A 162 19.84 15.30 7.51
CA ARG A 162 18.53 15.80 7.06
C ARG A 162 18.58 16.37 5.64
N GLN A 163 19.72 16.90 5.21
CA GLN A 163 19.89 17.39 3.83
C GLN A 163 20.12 16.26 2.82
N SER A 164 20.64 15.11 3.24
CA SER A 164 20.87 13.99 2.33
C SER A 164 19.60 13.21 2.01
N LEU A 165 18.67 13.05 2.95
CA LEU A 165 17.37 12.42 2.72
C LEU A 165 16.49 13.23 1.77
N THR A 166 16.54 14.55 1.84
CA THR A 166 15.80 15.44 0.92
C THR A 166 16.30 15.32 -0.53
N LYS A 167 17.57 14.97 -0.74
CA LYS A 167 18.16 14.73 -2.08
C LYS A 167 17.62 13.47 -2.77
N TYR A 168 17.05 12.52 -2.03
CA TYR A 168 16.52 11.26 -2.57
C TYR A 168 15.00 11.24 -2.69
N LEU A 169 14.31 12.31 -2.23
CA LEU A 169 12.86 12.43 -2.22
C LEU A 169 12.30 13.45 -3.23
N ILE A 170 13.15 14.00 -4.10
CA ILE A 170 12.74 14.94 -5.18
C ILE A 170 12.85 14.25 -6.53
#